data_ce7368e5d1498e228f2ee18da6ec46c7
#
_entry.id   ce7368e5d1498e228f2ee18da6ec46c7
#
_cell.length_a   1.000
_cell.length_b   1.000
_cell.length_c   1.000
_cell.angle_alpha   90.00
_cell.angle_beta   90.00
_cell.angle_gamma   90.00
#
_symmetry.space_group_name_H-M   'P 1'
#
loop_
_entity.id
_entity.type
_entity.pdbx_description
1 polymer ?
#
loop_
_entity_poly.entity_id
_entity_poly.type
_entity_poly.pdbx_seq_one_letter_code
_entity_poly.pdbx_strand_id
1 'polypeptide(L)'
;MSTSSVSTGSKGAERVGVLVAGGGIIGSAIACALVERGVSDVCVVDLDLAGVYASSELNAGGARATWWREPNISSCRDTIAFFEAHAAEVSLRQRGYLWLYDDADRFARARERRELQRSLGVHVELLEPGAIAARFPLLDRNLDELVGATFSPRDGLVNPNAVRRLYRERASAGGARFLNRHYVEGIEVGEREPGQRRVERVHVVEVEKGDPADESGLVHRILTQHRVPPEASVDHPSLRPEIFVNALGAWSPLVSARLGVRDWAVPVRRQIAMVDVRARDLPAGADLLGAGMIVDASGLYFHPEGPYTLAGWSDPDEPSGYDFRYDGEAFFEREIWPRLAHRASAFERCRHVRGWSGLYSVTPDCSGVLGRLPGFSNALEAHSFTGRGVMQSYAVGRGVAELVCDGGFRTLDLSPLAGERFLAGPEAWLKEDLHI
;
A
#
# COMPACT_ATOMS: atom_id res chain seq x y z
N MET A 1 23.85 1.71 54.33
CA MET A 1 23.04 2.05 53.16
C MET A 1 23.56 1.22 51.99
N SER A 2 22.89 0.13 51.73
CA SER A 2 23.31 -0.84 50.69
C SER A 2 22.60 -0.48 49.39
N THR A 3 23.36 -0.06 48.40
CA THR A 3 22.87 0.19 47.05
C THR A 3 22.80 -1.14 46.33
N SER A 4 21.57 -1.68 46.18
CA SER A 4 21.32 -2.83 45.33
C SER A 4 21.40 -2.39 43.88
N SER A 5 22.47 -2.75 43.18
CA SER A 5 22.60 -2.68 41.75
C SER A 5 21.62 -3.69 41.13
N VAL A 6 20.58 -3.22 40.45
CA VAL A 6 19.75 -4.05 39.60
C VAL A 6 20.60 -4.47 38.41
N SER A 7 21.02 -5.72 38.40
CA SER A 7 21.67 -6.37 37.27
C SER A 7 20.65 -6.56 36.19
N THR A 8 20.62 -5.70 35.18
CA THR A 8 19.94 -5.97 33.89
C THR A 8 20.75 -7.02 33.15
N GLY A 9 20.41 -8.29 33.41
CA GLY A 9 20.95 -9.41 32.62
C GLY A 9 20.58 -9.23 31.15
N SER A 10 21.55 -8.91 30.30
CA SER A 10 21.36 -8.88 28.86
C SER A 10 20.97 -10.29 28.40
N LYS A 11 19.68 -10.54 28.14
CA LYS A 11 19.27 -11.72 27.37
C LYS A 11 20.04 -11.67 26.06
N GLY A 12 20.79 -12.75 25.74
CA GLY A 12 21.50 -12.84 24.46
C GLY A 12 20.56 -12.58 23.31
N ALA A 13 21.04 -11.92 22.24
CA ALA A 13 20.20 -11.64 21.08
C ALA A 13 19.69 -12.94 20.44
N GLU A 14 18.39 -13.02 20.22
CA GLU A 14 17.73 -14.16 19.56
C GLU A 14 18.13 -14.23 18.08
N ARG A 15 18.50 -15.41 17.60
CA ARG A 15 18.75 -15.65 16.16
C ARG A 15 17.41 -15.81 15.44
N VAL A 16 17.32 -15.26 14.22
CA VAL A 16 16.14 -15.32 13.35
C VAL A 16 16.62 -15.53 11.91
N GLY A 17 16.04 -16.49 11.20
CA GLY A 17 16.37 -16.74 9.80
C GLY A 17 16.01 -15.54 8.93
N VAL A 18 14.74 -15.20 8.84
CA VAL A 18 14.27 -14.01 8.11
C VAL A 18 13.46 -13.11 9.05
N LEU A 19 13.96 -11.91 9.27
CA LEU A 19 13.26 -10.86 10.04
C LEU A 19 12.61 -9.87 9.09
N VAL A 20 11.28 -9.79 9.11
CA VAL A 20 10.50 -8.81 8.37
C VAL A 20 10.06 -7.70 9.31
N ALA A 21 10.52 -6.49 9.08
CA ALA A 21 10.04 -5.30 9.78
C ALA A 21 8.83 -4.73 9.06
N GLY A 22 7.66 -4.79 9.72
CA GLY A 22 6.37 -4.39 9.19
C GLY A 22 5.45 -5.58 8.88
N GLY A 23 4.33 -5.70 9.61
CA GLY A 23 3.28 -6.71 9.44
C GLY A 23 2.05 -6.22 8.67
N GLY A 24 2.21 -5.14 7.88
CA GLY A 24 1.20 -4.67 6.92
C GLY A 24 0.95 -5.69 5.81
N ILE A 25 0.23 -5.29 4.76
CA ILE A 25 -0.13 -6.22 3.67
C ILE A 25 1.09 -6.79 2.96
N ILE A 26 2.14 -5.98 2.74
CA ILE A 26 3.38 -6.39 2.07
C ILE A 26 4.17 -7.36 2.95
N GLY A 27 4.44 -7.01 4.21
CA GLY A 27 5.18 -7.90 5.11
C GLY A 27 4.46 -9.21 5.40
N SER A 28 3.12 -9.19 5.48
CA SER A 28 2.31 -10.39 5.62
C SER A 28 2.38 -11.28 4.35
N ALA A 29 2.38 -10.67 3.16
CA ALA A 29 2.54 -11.39 1.89
C ALA A 29 3.95 -12.01 1.76
N ILE A 30 4.99 -11.29 2.19
CA ILE A 30 6.38 -11.79 2.22
C ILE A 30 6.48 -13.00 3.16
N ALA A 31 5.96 -12.90 4.39
CA ALA A 31 5.98 -13.99 5.34
C ALA A 31 5.24 -15.22 4.79
N CYS A 32 4.07 -15.03 4.16
CA CYS A 32 3.30 -16.09 3.52
C CYS A 32 4.11 -16.78 2.41
N ALA A 33 4.68 -16.01 1.50
CA ALA A 33 5.46 -16.56 0.38
C ALA A 33 6.73 -17.28 0.84
N LEU A 34 7.39 -16.82 1.90
CA LEU A 34 8.56 -17.48 2.49
C LEU A 34 8.22 -18.86 3.05
N VAL A 35 7.16 -18.95 3.87
CA VAL A 35 6.77 -20.24 4.45
C VAL A 35 6.25 -21.21 3.40
N GLU A 36 5.55 -20.74 2.37
CA GLU A 36 5.11 -21.55 1.22
C GLU A 36 6.29 -22.15 0.44
N ARG A 37 7.46 -21.52 0.51
CA ARG A 37 8.72 -22.04 -0.05
C ARG A 37 9.56 -22.85 0.94
N GLY A 38 9.02 -23.15 2.13
CA GLY A 38 9.66 -24.00 3.13
C GLY A 38 10.67 -23.28 4.04
N VAL A 39 10.68 -21.95 4.07
CA VAL A 39 11.49 -21.20 5.05
C VAL A 39 10.82 -21.32 6.42
N SER A 40 11.46 -22.00 7.35
CA SER A 40 10.87 -22.38 8.65
C SER A 40 11.04 -21.32 9.74
N ASP A 41 12.03 -20.44 9.64
CA ASP A 41 12.32 -19.41 10.65
C ASP A 41 12.07 -18.01 10.11
N VAL A 42 10.79 -17.63 10.10
CA VAL A 42 10.31 -16.31 9.67
C VAL A 42 9.70 -15.59 10.88
N CYS A 43 10.21 -14.40 11.18
CA CYS A 43 9.69 -13.54 12.22
C CYS A 43 9.29 -12.18 11.65
N VAL A 44 8.07 -11.76 11.93
CA VAL A 44 7.54 -10.44 11.54
C VAL A 44 7.39 -9.60 12.79
N VAL A 45 7.93 -8.39 12.80
CA VAL A 45 7.79 -7.43 13.91
C VAL A 45 6.94 -6.24 13.45
N ASP A 46 5.96 -5.84 14.26
CA ASP A 46 5.13 -4.68 14.00
C ASP A 46 4.65 -4.05 15.32
N LEU A 47 4.52 -2.74 15.31
CA LEU A 47 3.96 -2.01 16.45
C LEU A 47 2.46 -2.29 16.64
N ASP A 48 1.73 -2.46 15.54
CA ASP A 48 0.29 -2.67 15.55
C ASP A 48 -0.16 -3.61 14.43
N LEU A 49 -0.25 -4.89 14.75
CA LEU A 49 -0.76 -5.88 13.81
C LEU A 49 -2.26 -5.71 13.51
N ALA A 50 -3.05 -5.02 14.33
CA ALA A 50 -4.40 -4.62 13.97
C ALA A 50 -4.38 -3.59 12.84
N GLY A 51 -3.32 -2.75 12.81
CA GLY A 51 -3.00 -1.87 11.70
C GLY A 51 -3.87 -0.63 11.63
N VAL A 52 -4.34 -0.10 12.76
CA VAL A 52 -5.27 1.06 12.82
C VAL A 52 -4.80 2.26 11.98
N TYR A 53 -3.49 2.47 11.91
CA TYR A 53 -2.87 3.54 11.11
C TYR A 53 -2.11 3.04 9.87
N ALA A 54 -2.18 1.74 9.59
CA ALA A 54 -1.49 1.19 8.43
C ALA A 54 -2.19 1.58 7.13
N SER A 55 -1.42 1.91 6.10
CA SER A 55 -1.95 2.18 4.76
C SER A 55 -2.81 1.02 4.21
N SER A 56 -2.53 -0.20 4.63
CA SER A 56 -3.31 -1.39 4.27
C SER A 56 -4.68 -1.46 4.93
N GLU A 57 -4.87 -0.80 6.09
CA GLU A 57 -6.17 -0.69 6.75
C GLU A 57 -7.00 0.45 6.17
N LEU A 58 -6.35 1.57 5.89
CA LEU A 58 -6.97 2.86 5.59
C LEU A 58 -7.18 3.09 4.08
N ASN A 59 -6.95 2.08 3.22
CA ASN A 59 -7.10 2.25 1.78
C ASN A 59 -8.51 1.92 1.26
N ALA A 60 -8.78 2.36 0.03
CA ALA A 60 -10.08 2.21 -0.63
C ALA A 60 -10.32 0.83 -1.28
N GLY A 61 -9.40 -0.13 -1.16
CA GLY A 61 -9.59 -1.49 -1.65
C GLY A 61 -9.52 -1.68 -3.16
N GLY A 62 -9.02 -0.73 -3.92
CA GLY A 62 -8.87 -0.85 -5.36
C GLY A 62 -7.88 -1.95 -5.76
N ALA A 63 -8.24 -2.76 -6.76
CA ALA A 63 -7.40 -3.77 -7.36
C ALA A 63 -7.43 -3.64 -8.88
N ARG A 64 -6.38 -3.08 -9.49
CA ARG A 64 -6.28 -2.86 -10.93
C ARG A 64 -4.91 -3.20 -11.49
N ALA A 65 -4.87 -3.69 -12.73
CA ALA A 65 -3.66 -3.94 -13.50
C ALA A 65 -3.44 -2.94 -14.63
N THR A 66 -4.33 -1.96 -14.75
CA THR A 66 -4.30 -0.92 -15.79
C THR A 66 -3.25 0.13 -15.42
N TRP A 67 -1.96 -0.20 -15.61
CA TRP A 67 -0.80 0.68 -15.37
C TRP A 67 -0.03 0.91 -16.67
N TRP A 68 1.00 1.77 -16.65
CA TRP A 68 1.77 2.15 -17.84
C TRP A 68 3.19 1.56 -17.86
N ARG A 69 3.65 0.95 -16.76
CA ARG A 69 4.97 0.32 -16.66
C ARG A 69 4.84 -1.18 -16.46
N GLU A 70 5.63 -1.95 -17.20
CA GLU A 70 5.56 -3.41 -17.22
C GLU A 70 5.63 -4.06 -15.83
N PRO A 71 6.58 -3.72 -14.93
CA PRO A 71 6.62 -4.32 -13.60
C PRO A 71 5.36 -4.04 -12.78
N ASN A 72 4.76 -2.84 -12.91
CA ASN A 72 3.51 -2.49 -12.24
C ASN A 72 2.32 -3.26 -12.84
N ILE A 73 2.24 -3.39 -14.16
CA ILE A 73 1.18 -4.15 -14.86
C ILE A 73 1.25 -5.63 -14.44
N SER A 74 2.42 -6.24 -14.59
CA SER A 74 2.62 -7.68 -14.39
C SER A 74 2.43 -8.10 -12.94
N SER A 75 2.94 -7.33 -11.99
CA SER A 75 2.75 -7.61 -10.56
C SER A 75 1.30 -7.46 -10.12
N CYS A 76 0.57 -6.46 -10.65
CA CYS A 76 -0.85 -6.30 -10.35
C CYS A 76 -1.69 -7.40 -11.01
N ARG A 77 -1.43 -7.76 -12.27
CA ARG A 77 -2.09 -8.86 -12.96
C ARG A 77 -1.98 -10.18 -12.20
N ASP A 78 -0.76 -10.54 -11.77
CA ASP A 78 -0.51 -11.78 -11.02
C ASP A 78 -1.19 -11.74 -9.64
N THR A 79 -1.22 -10.57 -9.00
CA THR A 79 -1.91 -10.40 -7.72
C THR A 79 -3.44 -10.50 -7.89
N ILE A 80 -4.01 -9.93 -8.97
CA ILE A 80 -5.44 -10.08 -9.27
C ILE A 80 -5.78 -11.55 -9.54
N ALA A 81 -4.94 -12.29 -10.26
CA ALA A 81 -5.14 -13.73 -10.48
C ALA A 81 -5.14 -14.51 -9.14
N PHE A 82 -4.29 -14.13 -8.20
CA PHE A 82 -4.33 -14.68 -6.84
C PHE A 82 -5.65 -14.31 -6.12
N PHE A 83 -6.12 -13.08 -6.24
CA PHE A 83 -7.40 -12.67 -5.67
C PHE A 83 -8.59 -13.40 -6.29
N GLU A 84 -8.55 -13.70 -7.59
CA GLU A 84 -9.56 -14.50 -8.27
C GLU A 84 -9.63 -15.93 -7.71
N ALA A 85 -8.46 -16.54 -7.43
CA ALA A 85 -8.39 -17.85 -6.82
C ALA A 85 -8.90 -17.89 -5.36
N HIS A 86 -8.95 -16.73 -4.70
CA HIS A 86 -9.37 -16.54 -3.31
C HIS A 86 -10.54 -15.54 -3.18
N ALA A 87 -11.41 -15.48 -4.20
CA ALA A 87 -12.39 -14.39 -4.34
C ALA A 87 -13.31 -14.22 -3.13
N ALA A 88 -13.75 -15.33 -2.53
CA ALA A 88 -14.61 -15.29 -1.36
C ALA A 88 -13.87 -14.77 -0.11
N GLU A 89 -12.63 -15.23 0.12
CA GLU A 89 -11.83 -14.87 1.29
C GLU A 89 -11.45 -13.38 1.26
N VAL A 90 -11.15 -12.83 0.07
CA VAL A 90 -10.74 -11.42 -0.09
C VAL A 90 -11.89 -10.50 -0.48
N SER A 91 -13.12 -11.03 -0.58
CA SER A 91 -14.31 -10.28 -1.01
C SER A 91 -14.12 -9.57 -2.36
N LEU A 92 -13.53 -10.26 -3.34
CA LEU A 92 -13.28 -9.71 -4.67
C LEU A 92 -14.59 -9.36 -5.38
N ARG A 93 -14.68 -8.15 -5.90
CA ARG A 93 -15.78 -7.63 -6.71
C ARG A 93 -15.22 -7.07 -8.02
N GLN A 94 -15.21 -7.85 -9.08
CA GLN A 94 -14.76 -7.43 -10.41
C GLN A 94 -15.90 -6.77 -11.17
N ARG A 95 -16.05 -5.45 -10.97
CA ARG A 95 -17.01 -4.57 -11.67
C ARG A 95 -16.32 -3.59 -12.59
N GLY A 96 -15.01 -3.75 -12.75
CA GLY A 96 -14.15 -2.96 -13.59
C GLY A 96 -13.63 -1.66 -12.96
N TYR A 97 -12.73 -1.05 -13.70
CA TYR A 97 -12.22 0.29 -13.47
C TYR A 97 -12.45 1.14 -14.70
N LEU A 98 -13.10 2.28 -14.50
CA LEU A 98 -13.34 3.29 -15.53
C LEU A 98 -12.44 4.50 -15.25
N TRP A 99 -11.63 4.88 -16.24
CA TRP A 99 -10.84 6.11 -16.22
C TRP A 99 -11.37 7.05 -17.27
N LEU A 100 -11.79 8.25 -16.86
CA LEU A 100 -12.27 9.31 -17.73
C LEU A 100 -11.12 10.26 -18.09
N TYR A 101 -11.13 10.75 -19.33
CA TYR A 101 -10.13 11.66 -19.85
C TYR A 101 -10.82 12.87 -20.49
N ASP A 102 -10.38 14.08 -20.11
CA ASP A 102 -10.74 15.36 -20.70
C ASP A 102 -9.58 15.97 -21.53
N ASP A 103 -8.39 15.40 -21.41
CA ASP A 103 -7.18 15.80 -22.12
C ASP A 103 -6.85 14.82 -23.25
N ALA A 104 -6.78 15.32 -24.47
CA ALA A 104 -6.56 14.50 -25.67
C ALA A 104 -5.19 13.82 -25.69
N ASP A 105 -4.14 14.48 -25.20
CA ASP A 105 -2.78 13.94 -25.18
C ASP A 105 -2.66 12.83 -24.12
N ARG A 106 -3.30 13.02 -22.97
CA ARG A 106 -3.38 11.98 -21.93
C ARG A 106 -4.15 10.76 -22.42
N PHE A 107 -5.25 10.96 -23.12
CA PHE A 107 -6.02 9.87 -23.73
C PHE A 107 -5.24 9.17 -24.85
N ALA A 108 -4.52 9.90 -25.68
CA ALA A 108 -3.64 9.33 -26.72
C ALA A 108 -2.56 8.44 -26.09
N ARG A 109 -1.91 8.89 -25.01
CA ARG A 109 -0.95 8.06 -24.25
C ARG A 109 -1.61 6.81 -23.68
N ALA A 110 -2.81 6.90 -23.14
CA ALA A 110 -3.55 5.73 -22.63
C ALA A 110 -3.82 4.71 -23.75
N ARG A 111 -4.17 5.18 -24.97
CA ARG A 111 -4.35 4.33 -26.15
C ARG A 111 -3.07 3.61 -26.56
N GLU A 112 -1.92 4.28 -26.55
CA GLU A 112 -0.62 3.67 -26.82
C GLU A 112 -0.26 2.61 -25.76
N ARG A 113 -0.47 2.90 -24.48
CA ARG A 113 -0.16 1.98 -23.38
C ARG A 113 -1.05 0.73 -23.39
N ARG A 114 -2.23 0.79 -23.98
CA ARG A 114 -3.12 -0.35 -24.14
C ARG A 114 -2.46 -1.54 -24.85
N GLU A 115 -1.58 -1.30 -25.83
CA GLU A 115 -0.90 -2.41 -26.53
C GLU A 115 0.08 -3.14 -25.60
N LEU A 116 0.81 -2.43 -24.76
CA LEU A 116 1.65 -3.03 -23.72
C LEU A 116 0.80 -3.82 -22.72
N GLN A 117 -0.30 -3.23 -22.23
CA GLN A 117 -1.23 -3.90 -21.30
C GLN A 117 -1.76 -5.19 -21.92
N ARG A 118 -2.19 -5.15 -23.19
CA ARG A 118 -2.68 -6.32 -23.90
C ARG A 118 -1.61 -7.40 -24.10
N SER A 119 -0.38 -7.03 -24.46
CA SER A 119 0.73 -7.97 -24.60
C SER A 119 1.08 -8.68 -23.30
N LEU A 120 0.79 -8.01 -22.15
CA LEU A 120 0.94 -8.54 -20.81
C LEU A 120 -0.32 -9.24 -20.28
N GLY A 121 -1.35 -9.46 -21.10
CA GLY A 121 -2.56 -10.19 -20.76
C GLY A 121 -3.60 -9.35 -20.00
N VAL A 122 -3.48 -8.02 -19.99
CA VAL A 122 -4.47 -7.11 -19.40
C VAL A 122 -5.40 -6.55 -20.47
N HIS A 123 -6.70 -6.85 -20.34
CA HIS A 123 -7.71 -6.38 -21.26
C HIS A 123 -8.21 -4.99 -20.88
N VAL A 124 -8.10 -4.04 -21.82
CA VAL A 124 -8.56 -2.66 -21.66
C VAL A 124 -9.37 -2.24 -22.88
N GLU A 125 -10.59 -1.81 -22.66
CA GLU A 125 -11.49 -1.24 -23.65
C GLU A 125 -11.27 0.28 -23.75
N LEU A 126 -11.40 0.83 -24.95
CA LEU A 126 -11.46 2.26 -25.19
C LEU A 126 -12.92 2.64 -25.44
N LEU A 127 -13.38 3.67 -24.76
CA LEU A 127 -14.76 4.15 -24.87
C LEU A 127 -14.76 5.59 -25.36
N GLU A 128 -15.56 5.84 -26.40
CA GLU A 128 -15.90 7.18 -26.86
C GLU A 128 -16.97 7.79 -25.94
N PRO A 129 -17.12 9.12 -25.87
CA PRO A 129 -18.07 9.78 -24.97
C PRO A 129 -19.50 9.22 -25.00
N GLY A 130 -20.02 8.94 -26.19
CA GLY A 130 -21.37 8.35 -26.36
C GLY A 130 -21.50 6.95 -25.76
N ALA A 131 -20.43 6.14 -25.80
CA ALA A 131 -20.43 4.82 -25.19
C ALA A 131 -20.32 4.90 -23.65
N ILE A 132 -19.67 5.95 -23.10
CA ILE A 132 -19.62 6.21 -21.66
C ILE A 132 -21.05 6.46 -21.15
N ALA A 133 -21.79 7.37 -21.75
CA ALA A 133 -23.15 7.70 -21.36
C ALA A 133 -24.08 6.46 -21.40
N ALA A 134 -23.98 5.65 -22.47
CA ALA A 134 -24.82 4.47 -22.64
C ALA A 134 -24.50 3.36 -21.59
N ARG A 135 -23.23 3.16 -21.26
CA ARG A 135 -22.79 2.07 -20.39
C ARG A 135 -22.82 2.42 -18.90
N PHE A 136 -22.64 3.69 -18.58
CA PHE A 136 -22.56 4.20 -17.20
C PHE A 136 -23.60 5.30 -16.96
N PRO A 137 -24.90 4.96 -16.88
CA PRO A 137 -25.98 5.95 -16.71
C PRO A 137 -25.86 6.80 -15.43
N LEU A 138 -25.05 6.37 -14.47
CA LEU A 138 -24.72 7.15 -13.29
C LEU A 138 -24.00 8.46 -13.65
N LEU A 139 -23.20 8.44 -14.71
CA LEU A 139 -22.45 9.59 -15.22
C LEU A 139 -23.33 10.34 -16.22
N ASP A 140 -24.08 11.31 -15.74
CA ASP A 140 -25.12 11.99 -16.52
C ASP A 140 -24.86 13.49 -16.73
N ARG A 141 -23.64 13.98 -16.38
CA ARG A 141 -23.27 15.39 -16.47
C ARG A 141 -21.93 15.63 -17.13
N ASN A 142 -21.87 16.72 -17.89
CA ASN A 142 -20.63 17.27 -18.48
C ASN A 142 -19.82 16.21 -19.23
N LEU A 143 -20.49 15.26 -19.89
CA LEU A 143 -19.84 14.21 -20.68
C LEU A 143 -19.25 14.74 -21.98
N ASP A 144 -19.72 15.90 -22.45
CA ASP A 144 -19.19 16.64 -23.61
C ASP A 144 -17.79 17.23 -23.38
N GLU A 145 -17.38 17.37 -22.11
CA GLU A 145 -16.00 17.73 -21.75
C GLU A 145 -15.01 16.57 -21.95
N LEU A 146 -15.51 15.32 -22.00
CA LEU A 146 -14.66 14.14 -22.10
C LEU A 146 -14.25 13.85 -23.53
N VAL A 147 -12.98 13.48 -23.70
CA VAL A 147 -12.44 13.00 -24.98
C VAL A 147 -12.51 11.47 -25.10
N GLY A 148 -12.74 10.76 -24.00
CA GLY A 148 -12.90 9.31 -23.96
C GLY A 148 -12.63 8.71 -22.59
N ALA A 149 -12.64 7.38 -22.54
CA ALA A 149 -12.33 6.62 -21.34
C ALA A 149 -11.58 5.32 -21.64
N THR A 150 -10.89 4.78 -20.63
CA THR A 150 -10.45 3.39 -20.61
C THR A 150 -11.27 2.61 -19.59
N PHE A 151 -11.65 1.38 -19.93
CA PHE A 151 -12.36 0.48 -19.03
C PHE A 151 -11.67 -0.88 -18.98
N SER A 152 -11.35 -1.34 -17.79
CA SER A 152 -10.75 -2.66 -17.54
C SER A 152 -11.75 -3.53 -16.76
N PRO A 153 -12.43 -4.49 -17.42
CA PRO A 153 -13.52 -5.24 -16.78
C PRO A 153 -13.07 -6.23 -15.70
N ARG A 154 -11.81 -6.68 -15.72
CA ARG A 154 -11.25 -7.60 -14.73
C ARG A 154 -10.68 -6.90 -13.51
N ASP A 155 -10.48 -5.59 -13.56
CA ASP A 155 -10.13 -4.80 -12.41
C ASP A 155 -11.35 -4.67 -11.47
N GLY A 156 -11.12 -4.37 -10.20
CA GLY A 156 -12.24 -4.33 -9.25
C GLY A 156 -11.81 -3.87 -7.87
N LEU A 157 -12.52 -4.38 -6.88
CA LEU A 157 -12.37 -4.03 -5.47
C LEU A 157 -12.16 -5.29 -4.64
N VAL A 158 -11.34 -5.20 -3.61
CA VAL A 158 -11.14 -6.23 -2.58
C VAL A 158 -11.30 -5.62 -1.20
N ASN A 159 -11.47 -6.46 -0.18
CA ASN A 159 -11.32 -6.04 1.19
C ASN A 159 -9.84 -6.14 1.61
N PRO A 160 -9.11 -5.03 1.76
CA PRO A 160 -7.66 -5.06 2.05
C PRO A 160 -7.33 -5.76 3.35
N ASN A 161 -8.21 -5.65 4.34
CA ASN A 161 -8.05 -6.28 5.64
C ASN A 161 -8.22 -7.79 5.55
N ALA A 162 -9.13 -8.25 4.70
CA ALA A 162 -9.31 -9.66 4.41
C ALA A 162 -8.09 -10.23 3.67
N VAL A 163 -7.52 -9.49 2.70
CA VAL A 163 -6.28 -9.88 2.01
C VAL A 163 -5.12 -10.00 3.01
N ARG A 164 -4.92 -8.99 3.86
CA ARG A 164 -3.86 -9.01 4.88
C ARG A 164 -4.04 -10.18 5.85
N ARG A 165 -5.29 -10.43 6.30
CA ARG A 165 -5.62 -11.54 7.18
C ARG A 165 -5.33 -12.88 6.52
N LEU A 166 -5.72 -13.09 5.27
CA LEU A 166 -5.44 -14.30 4.50
C LEU A 166 -3.94 -14.62 4.47
N TYR A 167 -3.10 -13.64 4.12
CA TYR A 167 -1.64 -13.84 4.13
C TYR A 167 -1.11 -14.19 5.52
N ARG A 168 -1.57 -13.50 6.55
CA ARG A 168 -1.10 -13.73 7.92
C ARG A 168 -1.51 -15.11 8.45
N GLU A 169 -2.75 -15.52 8.21
CA GLU A 169 -3.23 -16.84 8.61
C GLU A 169 -2.43 -17.96 7.93
N ARG A 170 -2.17 -17.84 6.63
CA ARG A 170 -1.34 -18.81 5.89
C ARG A 170 0.10 -18.80 6.38
N ALA A 171 0.68 -17.64 6.59
CA ALA A 171 2.03 -17.50 7.13
C ALA A 171 2.16 -18.14 8.52
N SER A 172 1.21 -17.87 9.41
CA SER A 172 1.19 -18.44 10.78
C SER A 172 0.98 -19.95 10.76
N ALA A 173 0.11 -20.46 9.90
CA ALA A 173 -0.10 -21.90 9.72
C ALA A 173 1.17 -22.60 9.20
N GLY A 174 2.01 -21.89 8.41
CA GLY A 174 3.32 -22.34 7.95
C GLY A 174 4.46 -22.14 8.95
N GLY A 175 4.18 -21.62 10.16
CA GLY A 175 5.15 -21.48 11.24
C GLY A 175 5.77 -20.09 11.39
N ALA A 176 5.38 -19.10 10.60
CA ALA A 176 5.84 -17.72 10.79
C ALA A 176 5.34 -17.14 12.12
N ARG A 177 6.23 -16.46 12.84
CA ARG A 177 5.91 -15.76 14.09
C ARG A 177 5.61 -14.30 13.82
N PHE A 178 4.56 -13.78 14.42
CA PHE A 178 4.18 -12.37 14.35
C PHE A 178 4.28 -11.76 15.76
N LEU A 179 5.24 -10.86 15.95
CA LEU A 179 5.43 -10.12 17.19
C LEU A 179 4.69 -8.79 17.10
N ASN A 180 3.55 -8.74 17.79
CA ASN A 180 2.75 -7.52 17.91
C ASN A 180 3.32 -6.60 18.99
N ARG A 181 3.11 -5.30 18.88
CA ARG A 181 3.56 -4.28 19.83
C ARG A 181 5.09 -4.21 19.96
N HIS A 182 5.76 -4.45 18.85
CA HIS A 182 7.22 -4.37 18.79
C HIS A 182 7.63 -3.25 17.83
N TYR A 183 8.28 -2.22 18.36
CA TYR A 183 8.78 -1.09 17.59
C TYR A 183 10.28 -1.27 17.29
N VAL A 184 10.68 -1.12 16.02
CA VAL A 184 12.10 -1.16 15.63
C VAL A 184 12.75 0.15 16.05
N GLU A 185 13.55 0.12 17.11
CA GLU A 185 14.18 1.29 17.69
C GLU A 185 15.57 1.56 17.13
N GLY A 186 16.37 0.50 16.94
CA GLY A 186 17.75 0.61 16.50
C GLY A 186 18.20 -0.55 15.63
N ILE A 187 19.26 -0.34 14.85
CA ILE A 187 19.87 -1.36 13.99
C ILE A 187 21.39 -1.23 14.10
N GLU A 188 22.04 -2.34 14.47
CA GLU A 188 23.50 -2.43 14.41
C GLU A 188 23.93 -2.97 13.05
N VAL A 189 24.83 -2.25 12.43
CA VAL A 189 25.40 -2.58 11.12
C VAL A 189 26.90 -2.89 11.30
N GLY A 190 27.30 -4.06 10.86
CA GLY A 190 28.71 -4.46 10.77
C GLY A 190 29.18 -4.48 9.32
N GLU A 191 30.49 -4.55 9.16
CA GLU A 191 31.14 -4.71 7.86
C GLU A 191 32.02 -5.97 7.92
N ARG A 192 31.79 -6.92 7.01
CA ARG A 192 32.58 -8.16 6.95
C ARG A 192 33.74 -8.07 5.94
N GLU A 193 33.48 -7.38 4.84
CA GLU A 193 34.44 -7.08 3.79
C GLU A 193 34.32 -5.61 3.42
N PRO A 194 35.39 -4.96 2.95
CA PRO A 194 35.34 -3.54 2.58
C PRO A 194 34.18 -3.25 1.61
N GLY A 195 33.27 -2.37 2.01
CA GLY A 195 32.09 -1.99 1.22
C GLY A 195 30.91 -2.96 1.33
N GLN A 196 31.00 -4.09 2.03
CA GLN A 196 29.92 -5.05 2.23
C GLN A 196 29.38 -5.00 3.66
N ARG A 197 28.38 -4.16 3.86
CA ARG A 197 27.67 -4.01 5.14
C ARG A 197 26.73 -5.17 5.41
N ARG A 198 26.41 -5.39 6.68
CA ARG A 198 25.47 -6.40 7.14
C ARG A 198 24.67 -5.89 8.32
N VAL A 199 23.37 -6.16 8.35
CA VAL A 199 22.55 -6.03 9.55
C VAL A 199 22.94 -7.14 10.51
N GLU A 200 23.55 -6.77 11.64
CA GLU A 200 24.00 -7.72 12.66
C GLU A 200 22.97 -7.91 13.76
N ARG A 201 22.28 -6.82 14.13
CA ARG A 201 21.28 -6.84 15.17
C ARG A 201 20.21 -5.78 14.95
N VAL A 202 18.97 -6.15 15.27
CA VAL A 202 17.82 -5.24 15.29
C VAL A 202 17.34 -5.14 16.73
N HIS A 203 17.36 -3.93 17.27
CA HIS A 203 16.81 -3.63 18.59
C HIS A 203 15.34 -3.26 18.44
N VAL A 204 14.51 -3.96 19.18
CA VAL A 204 13.08 -3.69 19.21
C VAL A 204 12.65 -3.34 20.63
N VAL A 205 11.64 -2.52 20.75
CA VAL A 205 11.02 -2.20 22.03
C VAL A 205 9.66 -2.87 22.06
N GLU A 206 9.44 -3.72 23.05
CA GLU A 206 8.11 -4.23 23.35
C GLU A 206 7.31 -3.14 24.06
N VAL A 207 6.16 -2.78 23.48
CA VAL A 207 5.30 -1.71 23.97
C VAL A 207 4.19 -2.31 24.82
N GLU A 208 3.98 -1.74 26.01
CA GLU A 208 2.92 -2.15 26.90
C GLU A 208 1.56 -2.12 26.22
N LYS A 209 0.70 -3.09 26.57
CA LYS A 209 -0.68 -3.09 26.16
C LYS A 209 -1.40 -1.99 26.95
N GLY A 210 -1.66 -0.87 26.30
CA GLY A 210 -2.37 0.26 26.89
C GLY A 210 -3.81 -0.05 27.29
N ASP A 211 -4.45 0.90 27.98
CA ASP A 211 -5.91 0.86 28.15
C ASP A 211 -6.56 0.78 26.76
N PRO A 212 -7.50 -0.16 26.55
CA PRO A 212 -8.23 -0.25 25.27
C PRO A 212 -8.85 1.08 24.81
N ALA A 213 -9.17 1.96 25.73
CA ALA A 213 -9.70 3.29 25.42
C ALA A 213 -8.64 4.29 24.88
N ASP A 214 -7.33 4.07 25.17
CA ASP A 214 -6.22 4.95 24.73
C ASP A 214 -5.19 4.20 23.87
N GLU A 215 -5.41 2.94 23.54
CA GLU A 215 -4.46 2.14 22.78
C GLU A 215 -4.13 2.77 21.42
N SER A 216 -5.14 3.28 20.71
CA SER A 216 -4.94 3.98 19.44
C SER A 216 -4.15 5.29 19.62
N GLY A 217 -4.32 5.99 20.74
CA GLY A 217 -3.58 7.22 21.07
C GLY A 217 -2.11 6.96 21.31
N LEU A 218 -1.75 5.87 22.01
CA LEU A 218 -0.35 5.49 22.22
C LEU A 218 0.32 5.10 20.88
N VAL A 219 -0.32 4.26 20.07
CA VAL A 219 0.18 3.87 18.74
C VAL A 219 0.37 5.11 17.86
N HIS A 220 -0.61 6.02 17.82
CA HIS A 220 -0.50 7.29 17.10
C HIS A 220 0.70 8.11 17.53
N ARG A 221 0.91 8.28 18.84
CA ARG A 221 2.06 9.04 19.39
C ARG A 221 3.39 8.43 18.95
N ILE A 222 3.54 7.09 19.03
CA ILE A 222 4.77 6.41 18.61
C ILE A 222 5.01 6.60 17.10
N LEU A 223 3.97 6.43 16.29
CA LEU A 223 4.07 6.52 14.84
C LEU A 223 4.37 7.92 14.33
N THR A 224 3.92 8.95 15.03
CA THR A 224 4.14 10.37 14.67
C THR A 224 5.39 10.96 15.31
N GLN A 225 5.78 10.51 16.51
CA GLN A 225 6.97 10.98 17.22
C GLN A 225 8.22 10.11 16.97
N HIS A 226 8.04 8.94 16.35
CA HIS A 226 9.08 7.97 15.97
C HIS A 226 9.90 7.45 17.15
N ARG A 227 9.29 7.36 18.31
CA ARG A 227 9.89 6.86 19.55
C ARG A 227 8.84 6.25 20.47
N VAL A 228 9.24 5.25 21.24
CA VAL A 228 8.42 4.71 22.32
C VAL A 228 8.65 5.57 23.57
N PRO A 229 7.57 6.05 24.22
CA PRO A 229 7.70 6.72 25.50
C PRO A 229 8.27 5.74 26.54
N PRO A 230 9.22 6.17 27.43
CA PRO A 230 9.86 5.29 28.42
C PRO A 230 8.84 4.55 29.30
N GLU A 231 7.76 5.22 29.66
CA GLU A 231 6.70 4.65 30.49
C GLU A 231 5.88 3.55 29.80
N ALA A 232 5.93 3.48 28.46
CA ALA A 232 5.24 2.45 27.68
C ALA A 232 6.15 1.30 27.23
N SER A 233 7.42 1.34 27.60
CA SER A 233 8.41 0.30 27.27
C SER A 233 8.39 -0.81 28.30
N VAL A 234 8.23 -2.07 27.85
CA VAL A 234 8.20 -3.26 28.71
C VAL A 234 9.51 -4.02 28.67
N ASP A 235 10.01 -4.33 27.48
CA ASP A 235 11.24 -5.08 27.24
C ASP A 235 11.96 -4.54 25.99
N HIS A 236 13.26 -4.81 25.91
CA HIS A 236 14.12 -4.39 24.79
C HIS A 236 14.81 -5.62 24.15
N PRO A 237 14.05 -6.52 23.51
CA PRO A 237 14.65 -7.67 22.86
C PRO A 237 15.54 -7.26 21.68
N SER A 238 16.56 -8.07 21.45
CA SER A 238 17.46 -7.91 20.30
C SER A 238 17.38 -9.14 19.40
N LEU A 239 17.22 -8.92 18.11
CA LEU A 239 17.10 -9.96 17.10
C LEU A 239 18.32 -9.94 16.17
N ARG A 240 18.88 -11.11 15.87
CA ARG A 240 20.03 -11.27 14.95
C ARG A 240 19.58 -11.98 13.69
N PRO A 241 19.18 -11.24 12.64
CA PRO A 241 18.67 -11.83 11.43
C PRO A 241 19.77 -12.38 10.53
N GLU A 242 19.52 -13.54 9.91
CA GLU A 242 20.31 -13.95 8.77
C GLU A 242 19.98 -13.08 7.57
N ILE A 243 18.69 -12.78 7.35
CA ILE A 243 18.17 -11.83 6.36
C ILE A 243 17.22 -10.86 7.04
N PHE A 244 17.37 -9.58 6.74
CA PHE A 244 16.52 -8.50 7.18
C PHE A 244 15.70 -7.95 6.00
N VAL A 245 14.41 -7.72 6.19
CA VAL A 245 13.52 -7.13 5.18
C VAL A 245 12.83 -5.90 5.75
N ASN A 246 13.06 -4.73 5.15
CA ASN A 246 12.33 -3.50 5.45
C ASN A 246 11.01 -3.46 4.67
N ALA A 247 9.88 -3.66 5.35
CA ALA A 247 8.52 -3.63 4.79
C ALA A 247 7.58 -2.70 5.58
N LEU A 248 8.14 -1.65 6.22
CA LEU A 248 7.42 -0.73 7.11
C LEU A 248 6.60 0.36 6.38
N GLY A 249 6.39 0.23 5.06
CA GLY A 249 5.54 1.16 4.30
C GLY A 249 6.00 2.61 4.44
N ALA A 250 5.13 3.50 4.94
CA ALA A 250 5.43 4.92 5.11
C ALA A 250 6.55 5.20 6.14
N TRP A 251 6.86 4.26 7.03
CA TRP A 251 7.94 4.37 8.02
C TRP A 251 9.25 3.72 7.56
N SER A 252 9.31 3.13 6.37
CA SER A 252 10.54 2.55 5.81
C SER A 252 11.71 3.53 5.74
N PRO A 253 11.51 4.83 5.41
CA PRO A 253 12.59 5.81 5.42
C PRO A 253 13.29 5.97 6.77
N LEU A 254 12.59 5.76 7.89
CA LEU A 254 13.18 5.81 9.22
C LEU A 254 14.16 4.64 9.46
N VAL A 255 13.82 3.46 8.94
CA VAL A 255 14.69 2.28 9.00
C VAL A 255 15.87 2.45 8.06
N SER A 256 15.66 2.95 6.85
CA SER A 256 16.73 3.25 5.89
C SER A 256 17.74 4.25 6.49
N ALA A 257 17.25 5.27 7.20
CA ALA A 257 18.12 6.22 7.90
C ALA A 257 18.96 5.57 9.01
N ARG A 258 18.38 4.61 9.78
CA ARG A 258 19.12 3.83 10.81
C ARG A 258 20.17 2.91 10.19
N LEU A 259 19.96 2.47 8.96
CA LEU A 259 20.92 1.71 8.16
C LEU A 259 21.98 2.60 7.51
N GLY A 260 21.87 3.92 7.65
CA GLY A 260 22.78 4.87 6.98
C GLY A 260 22.60 4.87 5.46
N VAL A 261 21.38 4.65 4.96
CA VAL A 261 21.03 4.66 3.54
C VAL A 261 20.01 5.77 3.28
N ARG A 262 20.16 6.43 2.16
CA ARG A 262 19.16 7.39 1.70
C ARG A 262 17.94 6.65 1.17
N ASP A 263 16.77 6.94 1.70
CA ASP A 263 15.49 6.60 1.11
C ASP A 263 14.95 7.81 0.33
N TRP A 264 14.28 7.54 -0.77
CA TRP A 264 13.73 8.58 -1.65
C TRP A 264 12.22 8.75 -1.46
N ALA A 265 11.60 7.82 -0.74
CA ALA A 265 10.19 7.87 -0.48
C ALA A 265 9.84 8.87 0.63
N VAL A 266 8.69 9.49 0.50
CA VAL A 266 8.14 10.39 1.51
C VAL A 266 6.72 9.97 1.88
N PRO A 267 6.33 10.07 3.17
CA PRO A 267 4.96 9.89 3.59
C PRO A 267 4.11 11.09 3.17
N VAL A 268 2.95 10.83 2.59
CA VAL A 268 2.01 11.88 2.16
C VAL A 268 0.60 11.47 2.57
N ARG A 269 -0.11 12.37 3.23
CA ARG A 269 -1.49 12.17 3.65
C ARG A 269 -2.42 12.02 2.45
N ARG A 270 -3.37 11.08 2.55
CA ARG A 270 -4.48 10.91 1.61
C ARG A 270 -5.77 10.79 2.39
N GLN A 271 -6.80 11.45 1.93
CA GLN A 271 -8.09 11.55 2.61
C GLN A 271 -9.18 10.86 1.79
N ILE A 272 -10.07 10.15 2.48
CA ILE A 272 -11.23 9.47 1.91
C ILE A 272 -12.47 9.95 2.63
N ALA A 273 -13.49 10.35 1.88
CA ALA A 273 -14.81 10.65 2.36
C ALA A 273 -15.77 9.50 2.08
N MET A 274 -16.63 9.20 3.03
CA MET A 274 -17.78 8.31 2.86
C MET A 274 -19.04 9.17 2.73
N VAL A 275 -19.79 8.94 1.67
CA VAL A 275 -20.99 9.70 1.35
C VAL A 275 -22.22 8.81 1.22
N ASP A 276 -23.37 9.34 1.61
CA ASP A 276 -24.69 8.71 1.50
C ASP A 276 -25.44 9.33 0.31
N VAL A 277 -25.84 8.47 -0.64
CA VAL A 277 -26.61 8.83 -1.83
C VAL A 277 -27.96 8.13 -1.75
N ARG A 278 -29.04 8.90 -1.86
CA ARG A 278 -30.39 8.30 -1.80
C ARG A 278 -30.77 7.65 -3.11
N ALA A 279 -31.37 6.47 -3.04
CA ALA A 279 -31.76 5.73 -4.23
C ALA A 279 -32.69 6.54 -5.19
N ARG A 280 -33.52 7.43 -4.65
CA ARG A 280 -34.40 8.32 -5.44
C ARG A 280 -33.67 9.41 -6.23
N ASP A 281 -32.42 9.70 -5.88
CA ASP A 281 -31.59 10.71 -6.53
C ASP A 281 -30.75 10.09 -7.67
N LEU A 282 -30.83 8.76 -7.88
CA LEU A 282 -30.16 8.07 -8.97
C LEU A 282 -30.87 8.31 -10.30
N PRO A 283 -30.11 8.58 -11.39
CA PRO A 283 -30.67 8.60 -12.73
C PRO A 283 -31.35 7.27 -13.12
N ALA A 284 -32.28 7.32 -14.05
CA ALA A 284 -32.94 6.12 -14.56
C ALA A 284 -31.93 5.13 -15.16
N GLY A 285 -31.97 3.88 -14.71
CA GLY A 285 -31.03 2.84 -15.13
C GLY A 285 -29.66 2.87 -14.45
N ALA A 286 -29.38 3.84 -13.58
CA ALA A 286 -28.14 3.88 -12.83
C ALA A 286 -28.13 2.83 -11.72
N ASP A 287 -27.03 2.11 -11.60
CA ASP A 287 -26.75 1.17 -10.50
C ASP A 287 -25.44 1.60 -9.80
N LEU A 288 -25.59 2.41 -8.75
CA LEU A 288 -24.45 2.86 -7.97
C LEU A 288 -23.78 1.70 -7.21
N LEU A 289 -24.57 0.78 -6.66
CA LEU A 289 -24.03 -0.33 -5.86
C LEU A 289 -23.37 -1.42 -6.72
N GLY A 290 -23.79 -1.54 -7.98
CA GLY A 290 -23.17 -2.44 -8.96
C GLY A 290 -22.00 -1.82 -9.73
N ALA A 291 -21.72 -0.53 -9.52
CA ALA A 291 -20.60 0.13 -10.17
C ALA A 291 -19.24 -0.42 -9.65
N GLY A 292 -18.24 -0.39 -10.53
CA GLY A 292 -16.84 -0.58 -10.14
C GLY A 292 -16.20 0.71 -9.62
N MET A 293 -14.90 0.79 -9.71
CA MET A 293 -14.18 2.04 -9.44
C MET A 293 -14.30 2.98 -10.64
N ILE A 294 -14.64 4.21 -10.38
CA ILE A 294 -14.66 5.31 -11.36
C ILE A 294 -13.60 6.34 -10.97
N VAL A 295 -12.74 6.68 -11.90
CA VAL A 295 -11.74 7.74 -11.77
C VAL A 295 -12.08 8.83 -12.75
N ASP A 296 -12.48 9.97 -12.25
CA ASP A 296 -12.81 11.15 -13.06
C ASP A 296 -11.54 11.86 -13.58
N ALA A 297 -11.68 12.59 -14.66
CA ALA A 297 -10.59 13.38 -15.26
C ALA A 297 -9.96 14.38 -14.26
N SER A 298 -10.74 14.87 -13.29
CA SER A 298 -10.28 15.75 -12.20
C SER A 298 -9.36 15.06 -11.16
N GLY A 299 -9.13 13.73 -11.30
CA GLY A 299 -8.40 12.92 -10.32
C GLY A 299 -9.23 12.43 -9.14
N LEU A 300 -10.51 12.83 -9.05
CA LEU A 300 -11.44 12.23 -8.10
C LEU A 300 -11.66 10.75 -8.46
N TYR A 301 -11.62 9.88 -7.45
CA TYR A 301 -12.08 8.50 -7.60
C TYR A 301 -13.22 8.20 -6.64
N PHE A 302 -14.13 7.31 -7.04
CA PHE A 302 -15.20 6.85 -6.16
C PHE A 302 -15.68 5.45 -6.53
N HIS A 303 -16.25 4.77 -5.56
CA HIS A 303 -16.83 3.43 -5.72
C HIS A 303 -17.83 3.12 -4.60
N PRO A 304 -18.74 2.14 -4.79
CA PRO A 304 -19.65 1.71 -3.73
C PRO A 304 -18.92 0.97 -2.60
N GLU A 305 -19.31 1.25 -1.36
CA GLU A 305 -18.85 0.54 -0.17
C GLU A 305 -20.03 0.25 0.77
N GLY A 306 -20.52 -1.00 0.73
CA GLY A 306 -21.79 -1.34 1.38
C GLY A 306 -22.94 -0.47 0.85
N PRO A 307 -23.70 0.20 1.71
CA PRO A 307 -24.78 1.11 1.29
C PRO A 307 -24.29 2.52 0.94
N TYR A 308 -23.00 2.80 1.09
CA TYR A 308 -22.40 4.12 0.90
C TYR A 308 -21.52 4.17 -0.34
N THR A 309 -20.98 5.34 -0.62
CA THR A 309 -19.93 5.55 -1.63
C THR A 309 -18.68 6.08 -0.91
N LEU A 310 -17.55 5.47 -1.20
CA LEU A 310 -16.24 6.06 -0.87
C LEU A 310 -15.79 6.93 -2.02
N ALA A 311 -15.24 8.09 -1.67
CA ALA A 311 -14.65 9.02 -2.63
C ALA A 311 -13.36 9.62 -2.06
N GLY A 312 -12.35 9.72 -2.91
CA GLY A 312 -11.07 10.31 -2.55
C GLY A 312 -10.53 11.18 -3.67
N TRP A 313 -9.70 12.12 -3.28
CA TRP A 313 -8.96 12.98 -4.19
C TRP A 313 -7.60 13.29 -3.58
N SER A 314 -6.57 13.22 -4.43
CA SER A 314 -5.19 13.45 -4.00
C SER A 314 -4.81 14.90 -4.27
N ASP A 315 -4.64 15.69 -3.22
CA ASP A 315 -4.10 17.04 -3.33
C ASP A 315 -2.65 16.94 -3.81
N PRO A 316 -2.29 17.54 -4.95
CA PRO A 316 -0.90 17.55 -5.43
C PRO A 316 0.02 18.37 -4.53
N ASP A 317 -0.53 19.33 -3.78
CA ASP A 317 0.20 20.24 -2.88
C ASP A 317 0.20 19.75 -1.42
N GLU A 318 -0.33 18.56 -1.15
CA GLU A 318 -0.32 17.97 0.20
C GLU A 318 1.11 17.80 0.69
N PRO A 319 1.50 18.43 1.81
CA PRO A 319 2.85 18.36 2.31
C PRO A 319 3.22 16.95 2.77
N SER A 320 4.50 16.59 2.60
CA SER A 320 5.01 15.34 3.17
C SER A 320 5.04 15.40 4.70
N GLY A 321 4.69 14.30 5.35
CA GLY A 321 4.68 14.18 6.82
C GLY A 321 3.81 13.03 7.32
N TYR A 322 3.92 12.76 8.62
CA TYR A 322 3.14 11.72 9.30
C TYR A 322 1.88 12.34 9.91
N ASP A 323 1.00 12.86 9.05
CA ASP A 323 -0.27 13.49 9.44
C ASP A 323 -1.44 12.54 9.17
N PHE A 324 -2.25 12.28 10.18
CA PHE A 324 -3.45 11.45 10.13
C PHE A 324 -4.73 12.25 10.33
N ARG A 325 -4.66 13.59 10.34
CA ARG A 325 -5.85 14.41 10.51
C ARG A 325 -6.74 14.29 9.27
N TYR A 326 -8.00 14.01 9.50
CA TYR A 326 -9.05 14.12 8.50
C TYR A 326 -9.70 15.50 8.62
N ASP A 327 -9.74 16.26 7.53
CA ASP A 327 -10.23 17.64 7.52
C ASP A 327 -11.77 17.74 7.51
N GLY A 328 -12.45 16.58 7.62
CA GLY A 328 -13.89 16.51 7.87
C GLY A 328 -14.76 17.08 6.76
N GLU A 329 -15.78 17.83 7.16
CA GLU A 329 -16.73 18.51 6.28
C GLU A 329 -16.02 19.43 5.28
N ALA A 330 -14.98 20.13 5.71
CA ALA A 330 -14.24 21.06 4.86
C ALA A 330 -13.57 20.38 3.67
N PHE A 331 -13.02 19.17 3.83
CA PHE A 331 -12.48 18.37 2.74
C PHE A 331 -13.60 17.91 1.80
N PHE A 332 -14.71 17.43 2.35
CA PHE A 332 -15.87 17.01 1.57
C PHE A 332 -16.43 18.17 0.74
N GLU A 333 -16.70 19.32 1.33
CA GLU A 333 -17.32 20.46 0.67
C GLU A 333 -16.44 21.11 -0.41
N ARG A 334 -15.12 21.17 -0.18
CA ARG A 334 -14.19 21.82 -1.13
C ARG A 334 -13.72 20.89 -2.24
N GLU A 335 -13.43 19.63 -1.92
CA GLU A 335 -12.68 18.76 -2.82
C GLU A 335 -13.54 17.62 -3.38
N ILE A 336 -14.41 17.04 -2.59
CA ILE A 336 -15.13 15.81 -2.98
C ILE A 336 -16.48 16.14 -3.60
N TRP A 337 -17.35 16.85 -2.89
CA TRP A 337 -18.71 17.11 -3.34
C TRP A 337 -18.79 17.85 -4.68
N PRO A 338 -18.04 18.92 -4.96
CA PRO A 338 -18.12 19.62 -6.23
C PRO A 338 -17.75 18.74 -7.43
N ARG A 339 -16.71 17.92 -7.27
CA ARG A 339 -16.25 17.01 -8.32
C ARG A 339 -17.24 15.85 -8.57
N LEU A 340 -17.82 15.30 -7.51
CA LEU A 340 -18.87 14.29 -7.63
C LEU A 340 -20.10 14.86 -8.33
N ALA A 341 -20.63 16.00 -7.87
CA ALA A 341 -21.80 16.64 -8.43
C ALA A 341 -21.59 17.18 -9.85
N HIS A 342 -20.34 17.53 -10.20
CA HIS A 342 -19.97 17.91 -11.56
C HIS A 342 -20.20 16.77 -12.56
N ARG A 343 -19.91 15.52 -12.17
CA ARG A 343 -19.96 14.36 -13.05
C ARG A 343 -21.26 13.55 -12.97
N ALA A 344 -21.98 13.61 -11.84
CA ALA A 344 -23.19 12.83 -11.64
C ALA A 344 -24.22 13.57 -10.79
N SER A 345 -25.45 13.72 -11.35
CA SER A 345 -26.56 14.41 -10.67
C SER A 345 -26.96 13.74 -9.35
N ALA A 346 -26.76 12.44 -9.24
CA ALA A 346 -27.02 11.66 -8.03
C ALA A 346 -26.31 12.22 -6.78
N PHE A 347 -25.17 12.88 -6.96
CA PHE A 347 -24.38 13.42 -5.86
C PHE A 347 -24.71 14.86 -5.48
N GLU A 348 -25.61 15.55 -6.16
CA GLU A 348 -25.99 16.93 -5.79
C GLU A 348 -26.48 17.06 -4.35
N ARG A 349 -27.16 16.03 -3.85
CA ARG A 349 -27.78 16.00 -2.53
C ARG A 349 -27.22 14.91 -1.64
N CYS A 350 -26.03 14.40 -1.97
CA CYS A 350 -25.37 13.44 -1.12
C CYS A 350 -24.96 14.09 0.20
N ARG A 351 -24.81 13.26 1.23
CA ARG A 351 -24.42 13.72 2.56
C ARG A 351 -23.08 13.12 2.93
N HIS A 352 -22.21 13.94 3.47
CA HIS A 352 -21.04 13.45 4.17
C HIS A 352 -21.46 12.63 5.39
N VAL A 353 -20.93 11.42 5.53
CA VAL A 353 -21.22 10.53 6.65
C VAL A 353 -20.06 10.53 7.64
N ARG A 354 -18.88 10.29 7.14
CA ARG A 354 -17.60 10.28 7.84
C ARG A 354 -16.45 10.22 6.84
N GLY A 355 -15.25 10.23 7.32
CA GLY A 355 -14.07 9.97 6.52
C GLY A 355 -12.88 9.65 7.40
N TRP A 356 -11.78 9.42 6.77
CA TRP A 356 -10.51 9.17 7.44
C TRP A 356 -9.35 9.58 6.53
N SER A 357 -8.16 9.59 7.11
CA SER A 357 -6.92 9.79 6.38
C SER A 357 -5.95 8.66 6.64
N GLY A 358 -5.10 8.40 5.67
CA GLY A 358 -4.00 7.46 5.75
C GLY A 358 -2.76 7.99 5.06
N LEU A 359 -1.65 7.28 5.16
CA LEU A 359 -0.41 7.69 4.51
C LEU A 359 -0.15 6.86 3.26
N TYR A 360 0.10 7.54 2.15
CA TYR A 360 0.87 6.95 1.06
C TYR A 360 2.36 7.10 1.36
N SER A 361 3.15 6.17 0.89
CA SER A 361 4.60 6.31 0.80
C SER A 361 4.94 6.52 -0.68
N VAL A 362 5.30 7.73 -1.04
CA VAL A 362 5.41 8.20 -2.42
C VAL A 362 6.88 8.28 -2.81
N THR A 363 7.25 7.61 -3.89
CA THR A 363 8.57 7.71 -4.51
C THR A 363 8.57 8.77 -5.62
N PRO A 364 9.73 9.33 -6.00
CA PRO A 364 9.80 10.36 -7.04
C PRO A 364 9.27 9.93 -8.41
N ASP A 365 9.24 8.62 -8.68
CA ASP A 365 8.75 8.03 -9.92
C ASP A 365 7.37 7.37 -9.78
N CYS A 366 6.75 7.51 -8.62
CA CYS A 366 5.48 6.90 -8.29
C CYS A 366 5.45 5.37 -8.46
N SER A 367 6.58 4.67 -8.43
CA SER A 367 6.68 3.21 -8.46
C SER A 367 7.25 2.67 -7.15
N GLY A 368 6.90 1.42 -6.80
CA GLY A 368 7.36 0.80 -5.56
C GLY A 368 8.86 0.61 -5.48
N VAL A 369 9.35 0.30 -4.29
CA VAL A 369 10.74 -0.09 -4.05
C VAL A 369 10.76 -1.56 -3.65
N LEU A 370 11.53 -2.37 -4.38
CA LEU A 370 11.64 -3.80 -4.15
C LEU A 370 13.01 -4.31 -4.61
N GLY A 371 13.81 -4.84 -3.70
CA GLY A 371 15.10 -5.41 -4.07
C GLY A 371 16.05 -5.62 -2.90
N ARG A 372 17.30 -5.88 -3.23
CA ARG A 372 18.39 -5.87 -2.25
C ARG A 372 18.73 -4.43 -1.88
N LEU A 373 18.99 -4.20 -0.61
CA LEU A 373 19.43 -2.88 -0.16
C LEU A 373 20.88 -2.65 -0.61
N PRO A 374 21.17 -1.57 -1.35
CA PRO A 374 22.50 -1.33 -1.88
C PRO A 374 23.60 -1.32 -0.81
N GLY A 375 24.69 -2.05 -1.08
CA GLY A 375 25.82 -2.15 -0.17
C GLY A 375 25.61 -3.09 1.04
N PHE A 376 24.48 -3.82 1.09
CA PHE A 376 24.23 -4.81 2.14
C PHE A 376 24.21 -6.24 1.61
N SER A 377 24.79 -7.17 2.37
CA SER A 377 24.81 -8.59 2.02
C SER A 377 23.54 -9.35 2.44
N ASN A 378 22.79 -8.82 3.41
CA ASN A 378 21.67 -9.52 4.02
C ASN A 378 20.42 -8.65 4.22
N ALA A 379 20.35 -7.47 3.62
CA ALA A 379 19.18 -6.61 3.74
C ALA A 379 18.43 -6.48 2.42
N LEU A 380 17.11 -6.57 2.51
CA LEU A 380 16.15 -6.38 1.44
C LEU A 380 15.18 -5.25 1.82
N GLU A 381 14.56 -4.67 0.81
CA GLU A 381 13.52 -3.65 0.96
C GLU A 381 12.31 -3.97 0.08
N ALA A 382 11.10 -3.75 0.60
CA ALA A 382 9.85 -3.91 -0.13
C ALA A 382 8.81 -2.94 0.44
N HIS A 383 8.76 -1.73 -0.11
CA HIS A 383 7.91 -0.65 0.43
C HIS A 383 7.55 0.41 -0.62
N SER A 384 6.83 1.42 -0.20
CA SER A 384 6.59 2.68 -0.96
C SER A 384 5.91 2.47 -2.32
N PHE A 385 4.91 1.59 -2.36
CA PHE A 385 4.19 1.25 -3.59
C PHE A 385 3.20 2.33 -4.06
N THR A 386 3.22 3.52 -3.50
CA THR A 386 2.45 4.72 -3.93
C THR A 386 0.98 4.38 -4.22
N GLY A 387 0.25 3.87 -3.20
CA GLY A 387 -1.15 3.44 -3.30
C GLY A 387 -1.41 2.07 -3.92
N ARG A 388 -0.38 1.37 -4.44
CA ARG A 388 -0.54 0.06 -5.12
C ARG A 388 -0.26 -1.15 -4.25
N GLY A 389 0.08 -0.98 -2.99
CA GLY A 389 0.52 -2.08 -2.12
C GLY A 389 -0.44 -3.27 -2.09
N VAL A 390 -1.75 -3.05 -2.07
CA VAL A 390 -2.76 -4.12 -2.09
C VAL A 390 -2.65 -4.94 -3.37
N MET A 391 -2.74 -4.27 -4.52
CA MET A 391 -2.82 -4.91 -5.83
C MET A 391 -1.48 -5.43 -6.37
N GLN A 392 -0.37 -5.22 -5.66
CA GLN A 392 0.95 -5.78 -5.97
C GLN A 392 1.41 -6.80 -4.93
N SER A 393 0.68 -6.96 -3.83
CA SER A 393 1.13 -7.65 -2.62
C SER A 393 1.57 -9.10 -2.85
N TYR A 394 0.80 -9.91 -3.58
CA TYR A 394 1.16 -11.31 -3.85
C TYR A 394 2.44 -11.42 -4.67
N ALA A 395 2.54 -10.67 -5.78
CA ALA A 395 3.71 -10.71 -6.63
C ALA A 395 4.98 -10.20 -5.92
N VAL A 396 4.84 -9.15 -5.10
CA VAL A 396 5.92 -8.61 -4.26
C VAL A 396 6.36 -9.64 -3.21
N GLY A 397 5.42 -10.26 -2.50
CA GLY A 397 5.73 -11.30 -1.52
C GLY A 397 6.52 -12.45 -2.14
N ARG A 398 6.05 -12.95 -3.30
CA ARG A 398 6.72 -13.99 -4.09
C ARG A 398 8.12 -13.54 -4.53
N GLY A 399 8.25 -12.32 -5.06
CA GLY A 399 9.54 -11.78 -5.51
C GLY A 399 10.57 -11.68 -4.38
N VAL A 400 10.17 -11.24 -3.18
CA VAL A 400 11.07 -11.24 -2.00
C VAL A 400 11.46 -12.67 -1.62
N ALA A 401 10.52 -13.61 -1.62
CA ALA A 401 10.82 -15.00 -1.33
C ALA A 401 11.79 -15.62 -2.37
N GLU A 402 11.68 -15.26 -3.63
CA GLU A 402 12.64 -15.64 -4.69
C GLU A 402 14.03 -15.03 -4.45
N LEU A 403 14.11 -13.76 -4.05
CA LEU A 403 15.39 -13.13 -3.71
C LEU A 403 16.07 -13.81 -2.50
N VAL A 404 15.29 -14.26 -1.53
CA VAL A 404 15.77 -14.96 -0.34
C VAL A 404 16.23 -16.38 -0.67
N CYS A 405 15.41 -17.17 -1.37
CA CYS A 405 15.65 -18.60 -1.60
C CYS A 405 16.54 -18.88 -2.81
N ASP A 406 16.40 -18.08 -3.87
CA ASP A 406 17.05 -18.35 -5.18
C ASP A 406 18.12 -17.32 -5.54
N GLY A 407 18.25 -16.27 -4.74
CA GLY A 407 19.19 -15.18 -4.99
C GLY A 407 18.79 -14.18 -6.08
N GLY A 408 17.67 -14.39 -6.76
CA GLY A 408 17.18 -13.54 -7.85
C GLY A 408 15.73 -13.83 -8.20
N PHE A 409 15.09 -12.93 -8.93
CA PHE A 409 13.73 -13.10 -9.43
C PHE A 409 13.63 -14.27 -10.42
N ARG A 410 12.54 -15.04 -10.37
CA ARG A 410 12.30 -16.23 -11.19
C ARG A 410 11.02 -16.14 -12.01
N THR A 411 9.95 -15.61 -11.41
CA THR A 411 8.62 -15.61 -12.02
C THR A 411 8.33 -14.33 -12.79
N LEU A 412 8.66 -13.19 -12.22
CA LEU A 412 8.56 -11.87 -12.84
C LEU A 412 9.88 -11.15 -12.64
N ASP A 413 10.37 -10.47 -13.66
CA ASP A 413 11.47 -9.54 -13.48
C ASP A 413 10.98 -8.26 -12.80
N LEU A 414 11.21 -8.18 -11.50
CA LEU A 414 10.90 -7.02 -10.69
C LEU A 414 12.17 -6.17 -10.39
N SER A 415 13.30 -6.49 -11.03
CA SER A 415 14.55 -5.75 -10.85
C SER A 415 14.45 -4.24 -11.18
N PRO A 416 13.58 -3.78 -12.12
CA PRO A 416 13.40 -2.36 -12.34
C PRO A 416 12.83 -1.59 -11.13
N LEU A 417 12.26 -2.30 -10.14
CA LEU A 417 11.78 -1.70 -8.88
C LEU A 417 12.89 -1.52 -7.83
N ALA A 418 14.12 -1.97 -8.08
CA ALA A 418 15.22 -1.82 -7.13
C ALA A 418 15.50 -0.34 -6.80
N GLY A 419 15.76 -0.05 -5.51
CA GLY A 419 16.05 1.31 -5.03
C GLY A 419 17.27 1.96 -5.67
N GLU A 420 18.19 1.15 -6.20
CA GLU A 420 19.39 1.58 -6.93
C GLU A 420 19.06 2.50 -8.13
N ARG A 421 17.87 2.37 -8.74
CA ARG A 421 17.44 3.24 -9.85
C ARG A 421 17.47 4.72 -9.50
N PHE A 422 17.27 5.05 -8.22
CA PHE A 422 17.32 6.44 -7.76
C PHE A 422 18.74 6.99 -7.65
N LEU A 423 19.73 6.13 -7.47
CA LEU A 423 21.15 6.50 -7.45
C LEU A 423 21.68 6.75 -8.88
N ALA A 424 21.11 6.08 -9.87
CA ALA A 424 21.47 6.24 -11.28
C ALA A 424 20.92 7.54 -11.91
N GLY A 425 19.99 8.23 -11.23
CA GLY A 425 19.41 9.49 -11.68
C GLY A 425 18.07 9.34 -12.41
N PRO A 426 17.40 10.48 -12.73
CA PRO A 426 16.02 10.49 -13.25
C PRO A 426 15.77 9.71 -14.54
N GLU A 427 16.80 9.44 -15.32
CA GLU A 427 16.72 8.65 -16.56
C GLU A 427 16.42 7.17 -16.30
N ALA A 428 16.85 6.65 -15.14
CA ALA A 428 16.60 5.28 -14.73
C ALA A 428 15.27 5.11 -13.98
N TRP A 429 14.54 6.19 -13.72
CA TRP A 429 13.30 6.15 -12.93
C TRP A 429 12.16 5.47 -13.69
N LEU A 430 11.43 4.63 -12.98
CA LEU A 430 10.27 3.91 -13.51
C LEU A 430 9.00 4.77 -13.33
N LYS A 431 8.96 5.91 -14.04
CA LYS A 431 7.86 6.89 -13.89
C LYS A 431 6.50 6.27 -14.24
N GLU A 432 5.62 6.19 -13.26
CA GLU A 432 4.24 5.75 -13.43
C GLU A 432 3.31 6.96 -13.43
N ASP A 433 2.79 7.31 -14.62
CA ASP A 433 1.98 8.51 -14.81
C ASP A 433 0.48 8.29 -14.54
N LEU A 434 0.04 7.02 -14.44
CA LEU A 434 -1.35 6.69 -14.15
C LEU A 434 -1.55 6.45 -12.64
N HIS A 435 -1.41 7.49 -11.84
CA HIS A 435 -1.66 7.45 -10.40
C HIS A 435 -2.79 8.41 -9.98
N ILE A 436 -3.32 8.19 -8.78
CA ILE A 436 -4.41 8.97 -8.17
C ILE A 436 -3.85 9.65 -6.93
#